data_937eddbf9e6b92d319b20798e21dccd3
#
_entry.id   937eddbf9e6b92d319b20798e21dccd3
#
_cell.length_a   1.000
_cell.length_b   1.000
_cell.length_c   1.000
_cell.angle_alpha   90.00
_cell.angle_beta   90.00
_cell.angle_gamma   90.00
#
_symmetry.space_group_name_H-M   'P 1'
#
loop_
_entity.id
_entity.type
_entity.pdbx_description
1 polymer ?
#
loop_
_entity_poly.entity_id
_entity_poly.type
_entity_poly.pdbx_seq_one_letter_code
_entity_poly.pdbx_strand_id
1 'polypeptide(L)'
;IRRQRQMCIRDSYKEVTGISGNYVGVMCKLFVDRPEFRSVFYYRLGRAYGLVNILKFLVPPMPTLYIYTPSIGGGLFIQHGFATIICAKSIGRHCHINQQVTIGYKGALAPVLGDNVTVTCGAKILGGVKVEDNVVIGANAVVVKDVPANTIVAGVPAYIIRKNGEKVYEKL
;
A
#
# COMPACT_ATOMS: atom_id res chain seq x y z
N ILE A 1 5.35 11.34 18.01
CA ILE A 1 5.64 10.54 16.78
C ILE A 1 5.24 9.07 16.97
N ARG A 2 5.54 8.39 18.09
CA ARG A 2 5.14 6.98 18.32
C ARG A 2 3.62 6.78 18.36
N ARG A 3 2.86 7.61 19.09
CA ARG A 3 1.39 7.53 19.17
C ARG A 3 0.71 7.76 17.82
N GLN A 4 1.15 8.73 17.04
CA GLN A 4 0.60 9.01 15.71
C GLN A 4 0.82 7.84 14.73
N ARG A 5 2.02 7.21 14.74
CA ARG A 5 2.29 6.06 13.86
C ARG A 5 1.40 4.84 14.17
N GLN A 6 1.14 4.58 15.46
CA GLN A 6 0.28 3.48 15.90
C GLN A 6 -1.20 3.74 15.61
N MET A 7 -1.68 4.97 15.79
CA MET A 7 -3.06 5.35 15.46
C MET A 7 -3.35 5.19 13.95
N CYS A 8 -2.44 5.60 13.08
CA CYS A 8 -2.62 5.49 11.64
C CYS A 8 -2.74 4.04 11.13
N ILE A 9 -2.07 3.08 11.79
CA ILE A 9 -2.18 1.65 11.43
C ILE A 9 -3.55 1.10 11.85
N ARG A 10 -3.98 1.43 13.07
CA ARG A 10 -5.27 0.99 13.61
C ARG A 10 -6.45 1.47 12.78
N ASP A 11 -6.45 2.75 12.46
CA ASP A 11 -7.62 3.40 11.83
C ASP A 11 -7.88 2.84 10.45
N SER A 12 -6.84 2.57 9.67
CA SER A 12 -6.96 1.94 8.36
C SER A 12 -7.54 0.53 8.44
N TYR A 13 -7.06 -0.29 9.36
CA TYR A 13 -7.56 -1.66 9.49
C TYR A 13 -8.95 -1.72 10.14
N LYS A 14 -9.26 -0.83 11.08
CA LYS A 14 -10.59 -0.74 11.69
C LYS A 14 -11.66 -0.38 10.67
N GLU A 15 -11.38 0.60 9.83
CA GLU A 15 -12.29 1.08 8.80
C GLU A 15 -12.64 -0.01 7.79
N VAL A 16 -11.64 -0.81 7.39
CA VAL A 16 -11.82 -1.85 6.35
C VAL A 16 -12.27 -3.19 6.93
N THR A 17 -11.84 -3.56 8.14
CA THR A 17 -12.14 -4.88 8.72
C THR A 17 -13.35 -4.89 9.65
N GLY A 18 -13.88 -3.73 10.04
CA GLY A 18 -15.00 -3.61 10.96
C GLY A 18 -14.71 -4.13 12.38
N ILE A 19 -13.47 -4.48 12.71
CA ILE A 19 -13.10 -4.99 14.03
C ILE A 19 -13.24 -3.87 15.07
N SER A 20 -14.20 -4.04 15.99
CA SER A 20 -14.44 -3.12 17.11
C SER A 20 -13.88 -3.69 18.41
N GLY A 21 -13.49 -2.80 19.32
CA GLY A 21 -12.97 -3.19 20.64
C GLY A 21 -11.99 -2.17 21.21
N ASN A 22 -11.41 -2.49 22.37
CA ASN A 22 -10.35 -1.66 22.93
C ASN A 22 -9.09 -1.73 22.04
N TYR A 23 -8.29 -0.68 22.11
CA TYR A 23 -7.10 -0.53 21.25
C TYR A 23 -6.16 -1.74 21.29
N VAL A 24 -5.85 -2.23 22.48
CA VAL A 24 -4.89 -3.34 22.67
C VAL A 24 -5.45 -4.63 22.08
N GLY A 25 -6.72 -4.94 22.34
CA GLY A 25 -7.38 -6.15 21.84
C GLY A 25 -7.44 -6.18 20.31
N VAL A 26 -7.80 -5.05 19.67
CA VAL A 26 -7.80 -4.94 18.20
C VAL A 26 -6.41 -5.14 17.63
N MET A 27 -5.39 -4.51 18.22
CA MET A 27 -4.01 -4.65 17.77
C MET A 27 -3.49 -6.08 17.91
N CYS A 28 -3.76 -6.75 19.04
CA CYS A 28 -3.39 -8.14 19.26
C CYS A 28 -4.07 -9.06 18.24
N LYS A 29 -5.37 -8.88 18.00
CA LYS A 29 -6.12 -9.67 17.03
C LYS A 29 -5.58 -9.49 15.62
N LEU A 30 -5.37 -8.26 15.17
CA LEU A 30 -4.76 -8.00 13.86
C LEU A 30 -3.37 -8.59 13.74
N PHE A 31 -2.57 -8.53 14.80
CA PHE A 31 -1.22 -9.06 14.81
C PHE A 31 -1.20 -10.60 14.70
N VAL A 32 -2.16 -11.30 15.30
CA VAL A 32 -2.28 -12.77 15.22
C VAL A 32 -2.88 -13.19 13.89
N ASP A 33 -4.00 -12.59 13.49
CA ASP A 33 -4.84 -13.07 12.38
C ASP A 33 -4.37 -12.60 11.00
N ARG A 34 -3.56 -11.50 10.92
CA ARG A 34 -3.23 -10.83 9.66
C ARG A 34 -1.73 -10.75 9.40
N PRO A 35 -1.14 -11.68 8.65
CA PRO A 35 0.30 -11.67 8.36
C PRO A 35 0.75 -10.44 7.55
N GLU A 36 -0.12 -9.88 6.70
CA GLU A 36 0.12 -8.63 6.01
C GLU A 36 0.21 -7.43 6.97
N PHE A 37 -0.62 -7.41 8.02
CA PHE A 37 -0.54 -6.41 9.09
C PHE A 37 0.80 -6.52 9.83
N ARG A 38 1.26 -7.73 10.15
CA ARG A 38 2.59 -7.94 10.76
C ARG A 38 3.72 -7.37 9.92
N SER A 39 3.65 -7.56 8.59
CA SER A 39 4.66 -7.01 7.67
C SER A 39 4.71 -5.48 7.74
N VAL A 40 3.56 -4.79 7.73
CA VAL A 40 3.49 -3.33 7.89
C VAL A 40 3.95 -2.90 9.28
N PHE A 41 3.57 -3.65 10.32
CA PHE A 41 3.98 -3.38 11.70
C PHE A 41 5.50 -3.46 11.86
N TYR A 42 6.14 -4.53 11.38
CA TYR A 42 7.59 -4.68 11.41
C TYR A 42 8.32 -3.65 10.55
N TYR A 43 7.77 -3.29 9.40
CA TYR A 43 8.28 -2.19 8.59
C TYR A 43 8.28 -0.87 9.39
N ARG A 44 7.22 -0.55 10.13
CA ARG A 44 7.11 0.68 10.95
C ARG A 44 8.04 0.69 12.15
N LEU A 45 8.33 -0.46 12.75
CA LEU A 45 9.29 -0.58 13.85
C LEU A 45 10.73 -0.35 13.37
N GLY A 46 11.03 -0.66 12.12
CA GLY A 46 12.37 -0.54 11.55
C GLY A 46 13.37 -1.57 12.12
N ARG A 47 14.64 -1.38 11.80
CA ARG A 47 15.73 -2.28 12.24
C ARG A 47 16.22 -2.02 13.68
N ALA A 48 15.68 -1.03 14.37
CA ALA A 48 16.28 -0.46 15.58
C ALA A 48 16.19 -1.33 16.86
N TYR A 49 15.52 -2.48 16.81
CA TYR A 49 15.30 -3.28 18.02
C TYR A 49 15.69 -4.74 17.79
N GLY A 50 16.70 -5.25 18.48
CA GLY A 50 17.05 -6.67 18.50
C GLY A 50 15.84 -7.57 18.85
N LEU A 51 14.94 -7.08 19.71
CA LEU A 51 13.66 -7.71 20.05
C LEU A 51 12.76 -7.94 18.84
N VAL A 52 12.81 -7.07 17.81
CA VAL A 52 12.03 -7.23 16.58
C VAL A 52 12.43 -8.49 15.81
N ASN A 53 13.70 -8.88 15.85
CA ASN A 53 14.14 -10.09 15.16
C ASN A 53 13.64 -11.35 15.89
N ILE A 54 13.60 -11.33 17.22
CA ILE A 54 13.01 -12.41 18.02
C ILE A 54 11.50 -12.52 17.72
N LEU A 55 10.79 -11.41 17.70
CA LEU A 55 9.37 -11.38 17.35
C LEU A 55 9.10 -11.88 15.93
N LYS A 56 9.93 -11.52 14.95
CA LYS A 56 9.81 -12.04 13.57
C LYS A 56 10.03 -13.54 13.47
N PHE A 57 10.89 -14.08 14.32
CA PHE A 57 11.11 -15.53 14.38
C PHE A 57 9.90 -16.25 14.97
N LEU A 58 9.33 -15.75 16.07
CA LEU A 58 8.18 -16.35 16.74
C LEU A 58 6.87 -16.15 16.00
N VAL A 59 6.68 -14.97 15.43
CA VAL A 59 5.45 -14.57 14.71
C VAL A 59 5.86 -13.94 13.38
N PRO A 60 6.15 -14.75 12.35
CA PRO A 60 6.73 -14.25 11.10
C PRO A 60 5.79 -13.32 10.32
N PRO A 61 6.34 -12.32 9.61
CA PRO A 61 5.60 -11.54 8.64
C PRO A 61 5.16 -12.40 7.44
N MET A 62 4.37 -11.84 6.55
CA MET A 62 4.00 -12.50 5.30
C MET A 62 5.24 -12.70 4.40
N PRO A 63 5.61 -13.94 4.05
CA PRO A 63 6.88 -14.22 3.36
C PRO A 63 6.92 -13.73 1.91
N THR A 64 5.75 -13.50 1.29
CA THR A 64 5.61 -13.08 -0.11
C THR A 64 5.24 -11.59 -0.27
N LEU A 65 5.34 -10.81 0.81
CA LEU A 65 5.11 -9.37 0.83
C LEU A 65 6.42 -8.63 1.11
N TYR A 66 6.89 -7.90 0.12
CA TYR A 66 8.15 -7.14 0.18
C TYR A 66 7.88 -5.65 0.20
N ILE A 67 8.32 -4.95 1.25
CA ILE A 67 8.17 -3.49 1.42
C ILE A 67 9.55 -2.87 1.52
N TYR A 68 10.01 -2.25 0.43
CA TYR A 68 11.33 -1.61 0.32
C TYR A 68 11.25 -0.08 0.23
N THR A 69 10.04 0.48 0.18
CA THR A 69 9.81 1.93 0.09
C THR A 69 10.33 2.64 1.33
N PRO A 70 11.22 3.65 1.21
CA PRO A 70 11.83 4.30 2.37
C PRO A 70 10.86 5.19 3.15
N SER A 71 9.85 5.76 2.49
CA SER A 71 8.89 6.67 3.12
C SER A 71 7.45 6.29 2.73
N ILE A 72 6.67 5.89 3.73
CA ILE A 72 5.24 5.57 3.57
C ILE A 72 4.45 6.36 4.63
N GLY A 73 3.48 7.14 4.17
CA GLY A 73 2.55 7.89 5.01
C GLY A 73 1.72 7.01 5.95
N GLY A 74 1.01 7.61 6.89
CA GLY A 74 0.09 6.90 7.78
C GLY A 74 -1.08 6.29 7.02
N GLY A 75 -1.72 5.27 7.59
CA GLY A 75 -2.93 4.72 7.01
C GLY A 75 -2.74 3.72 5.86
N LEU A 76 -1.52 3.23 5.61
CA LEU A 76 -1.34 2.15 4.62
C LEU A 76 -2.12 0.90 5.05
N PHE A 77 -3.02 0.46 4.19
CA PHE A 77 -3.74 -0.80 4.31
C PHE A 77 -3.31 -1.77 3.21
N ILE A 78 -2.93 -2.99 3.58
CA ILE A 78 -2.61 -4.05 2.63
C ILE A 78 -3.67 -5.14 2.77
N GLN A 79 -4.34 -5.44 1.67
CA GLN A 79 -5.36 -6.49 1.61
C GLN A 79 -4.78 -7.73 0.93
N HIS A 80 -4.78 -8.84 1.66
CA HIS A 80 -4.23 -10.14 1.27
C HIS A 80 -2.72 -10.19 1.03
N GLY A 81 -2.10 -9.20 0.46
CA GLY A 81 -0.67 -8.91 0.34
C GLY A 81 0.25 -9.96 -0.28
N PHE A 82 -0.22 -11.16 -0.65
CA PHE A 82 0.64 -12.19 -1.21
C PHE A 82 1.17 -11.82 -2.60
N ALA A 83 2.39 -12.25 -2.92
CA ALA A 83 3.09 -11.96 -4.18
C ALA A 83 3.13 -10.46 -4.50
N THR A 84 3.31 -9.61 -3.46
CA THR A 84 3.27 -8.15 -3.58
C THR A 84 4.64 -7.55 -3.31
N ILE A 85 5.09 -6.66 -4.20
CA ILE A 85 6.34 -5.93 -4.09
C ILE A 85 6.04 -4.43 -4.09
N ILE A 86 6.45 -3.74 -3.04
CA ILE A 86 6.24 -2.31 -2.84
C ILE A 86 7.59 -1.61 -2.77
N CYS A 87 8.03 -1.09 -3.91
CA CYS A 87 9.35 -0.49 -4.11
C CYS A 87 9.20 0.88 -4.79
N ALA A 88 8.51 1.81 -4.11
CA ALA A 88 8.33 3.20 -4.51
C ALA A 88 9.41 4.10 -3.90
N LYS A 89 9.60 5.30 -4.46
CA LYS A 89 10.36 6.38 -3.84
C LYS A 89 9.66 6.88 -2.57
N SER A 90 8.33 7.06 -2.66
CA SER A 90 7.48 7.40 -1.52
C SER A 90 6.02 7.02 -1.80
N ILE A 91 5.27 6.82 -0.72
CA ILE A 91 3.81 6.57 -0.75
C ILE A 91 3.17 7.51 0.27
N GLY A 92 2.10 8.18 -0.13
CA GLY A 92 1.32 9.09 0.70
C GLY A 92 0.50 8.39 1.80
N ARG A 93 -0.51 9.07 2.31
CA ARG A 93 -1.38 8.61 3.40
C ARG A 93 -2.58 7.84 2.86
N HIS A 94 -3.14 6.97 3.71
CA HIS A 94 -4.40 6.24 3.46
C HIS A 94 -4.42 5.46 2.14
N CYS A 95 -3.25 4.96 1.71
CA CYS A 95 -3.15 4.14 0.52
C CYS A 95 -3.61 2.70 0.81
N HIS A 96 -4.28 2.12 -0.19
CA HIS A 96 -4.76 0.74 -0.16
C HIS A 96 -4.09 -0.07 -1.26
N ILE A 97 -3.45 -1.18 -0.91
CA ILE A 97 -2.74 -2.04 -1.86
C ILE A 97 -3.23 -3.48 -1.70
N ASN A 98 -3.68 -4.08 -2.80
CA ASN A 98 -4.13 -5.46 -2.82
C ASN A 98 -2.97 -6.43 -3.15
N GLN A 99 -3.32 -7.70 -3.27
CA GLN A 99 -2.38 -8.76 -3.61
C GLN A 99 -1.87 -8.69 -5.06
N GLN A 100 -0.73 -9.35 -5.33
CA GLN A 100 -0.10 -9.47 -6.65
C GLN A 100 0.28 -8.13 -7.30
N VAL A 101 0.35 -7.07 -6.50
CA VAL A 101 0.74 -5.74 -6.96
C VAL A 101 2.27 -5.66 -7.08
N THR A 102 2.75 -5.01 -8.14
CA THR A 102 4.15 -4.64 -8.27
C THR A 102 4.26 -3.12 -8.42
N ILE A 103 4.85 -2.48 -7.44
CA ILE A 103 5.29 -1.09 -7.53
C ILE A 103 6.81 -1.13 -7.57
N GLY A 104 7.41 -0.76 -8.71
CA GLY A 104 8.83 -1.05 -8.92
C GLY A 104 9.58 -0.09 -9.83
N TYR A 105 10.87 -0.28 -9.85
CA TYR A 105 11.80 0.51 -10.65
C TYR A 105 11.72 0.21 -12.15
N LYS A 106 12.09 1.23 -12.95
CA LYS A 106 12.55 1.06 -14.30
C LYS A 106 13.90 1.79 -14.43
N GLY A 107 14.98 1.05 -14.52
CA GLY A 107 16.31 1.61 -14.32
C GLY A 107 16.49 2.13 -12.88
N ALA A 108 16.94 3.35 -12.74
CA ALA A 108 17.11 4.01 -11.41
C ALA A 108 15.86 4.75 -10.92
N LEU A 109 14.77 4.77 -11.70
CA LEU A 109 13.59 5.57 -11.42
C LEU A 109 12.51 4.73 -10.74
N ALA A 110 12.01 5.21 -9.59
CA ALA A 110 10.96 4.60 -8.79
C ALA A 110 9.69 5.46 -8.76
N PRO A 111 8.50 4.83 -8.67
CA PRO A 111 7.24 5.54 -8.60
C PRO A 111 7.10 6.41 -7.33
N VAL A 112 6.30 7.46 -7.44
CA VAL A 112 5.80 8.27 -6.33
C VAL A 112 4.29 8.17 -6.30
N LEU A 113 3.71 7.78 -5.15
CA LEU A 113 2.27 7.71 -4.95
C LEU A 113 1.85 8.81 -3.96
N GLY A 114 0.77 9.52 -4.30
CA GLY A 114 0.12 10.51 -3.45
C GLY A 114 -0.74 9.90 -2.34
N ASP A 115 -1.64 10.71 -1.79
CA ASP A 115 -2.57 10.32 -0.73
C ASP A 115 -3.82 9.61 -1.31
N ASN A 116 -4.44 8.72 -0.53
CA ASN A 116 -5.69 8.01 -0.89
C ASN A 116 -5.60 7.23 -2.21
N VAL A 117 -4.43 6.70 -2.55
CA VAL A 117 -4.25 5.89 -3.76
C VAL A 117 -4.65 4.44 -3.47
N THR A 118 -5.54 3.91 -4.29
CA THR A 118 -5.94 2.49 -4.27
C THR A 118 -5.30 1.75 -5.43
N VAL A 119 -4.51 0.73 -5.14
CA VAL A 119 -3.88 -0.15 -6.14
C VAL A 119 -4.52 -1.52 -6.03
N THR A 120 -5.37 -1.87 -7.01
CA THR A 120 -6.12 -3.12 -6.98
C THR A 120 -5.27 -4.30 -7.47
N CYS A 121 -5.80 -5.51 -7.28
CA CYS A 121 -5.07 -6.77 -7.46
C CYS A 121 -4.41 -6.87 -8.84
N GLY A 122 -3.18 -7.40 -8.85
CA GLY A 122 -2.42 -7.66 -10.06
C GLY A 122 -1.87 -6.43 -10.78
N ALA A 123 -2.15 -5.20 -10.33
CA ALA A 123 -1.68 -3.98 -11.00
C ALA A 123 -0.16 -3.82 -10.92
N LYS A 124 0.42 -3.21 -11.95
CA LYS A 124 1.85 -2.91 -12.08
C LYS A 124 2.05 -1.41 -12.26
N ILE A 125 2.86 -0.79 -11.42
CA ILE A 125 3.26 0.61 -11.50
C ILE A 125 4.77 0.65 -11.61
N LEU A 126 5.29 1.04 -12.77
CA LEU A 126 6.69 0.85 -13.10
C LEU A 126 7.38 2.13 -13.56
N GLY A 127 8.57 2.38 -13.02
CA GLY A 127 9.42 3.50 -13.39
C GLY A 127 9.15 4.77 -12.58
N GLY A 128 9.68 5.91 -13.03
CA GLY A 128 9.61 7.20 -12.34
C GLY A 128 8.26 7.90 -12.47
N VAL A 129 7.16 7.14 -12.51
CA VAL A 129 5.81 7.69 -12.67
C VAL A 129 5.31 8.34 -11.37
N LYS A 130 4.55 9.40 -11.51
CA LYS A 130 3.83 10.06 -10.42
C LYS A 130 2.36 9.67 -10.49
N VAL A 131 1.86 9.03 -9.44
CA VAL A 131 0.43 8.79 -9.23
C VAL A 131 -0.05 9.83 -8.22
N GLU A 132 -0.92 10.72 -8.64
CA GLU A 132 -1.42 11.80 -7.78
C GLU A 132 -2.48 11.31 -6.78
N ASP A 133 -3.10 12.25 -6.03
CA ASP A 133 -4.03 11.92 -4.96
C ASP A 133 -5.38 11.38 -5.47
N ASN A 134 -6.04 10.57 -4.64
CA ASN A 134 -7.37 10.03 -4.92
C ASN A 134 -7.46 9.22 -6.22
N VAL A 135 -6.40 8.50 -6.57
CA VAL A 135 -6.35 7.66 -7.77
C VAL A 135 -6.71 6.22 -7.44
N VAL A 136 -7.46 5.59 -8.34
CA VAL A 136 -7.71 4.14 -8.31
C VAL A 136 -7.04 3.49 -9.53
N ILE A 137 -6.09 2.61 -9.27
CA ILE A 137 -5.47 1.77 -10.31
C ILE A 137 -6.26 0.47 -10.40
N GLY A 138 -6.92 0.24 -11.54
CA GLY A 138 -7.75 -0.92 -11.80
C GLY A 138 -6.97 -2.24 -11.77
N ALA A 139 -7.70 -3.35 -11.57
CA ALA A 139 -7.09 -4.68 -11.52
C ALA A 139 -6.32 -4.99 -12.81
N ASN A 140 -5.13 -5.59 -12.66
CA ASN A 140 -4.20 -5.93 -13.74
C ASN A 140 -3.78 -4.75 -14.64
N ALA A 141 -4.01 -3.51 -14.25
CA ALA A 141 -3.55 -2.35 -15.01
C ALA A 141 -2.03 -2.22 -14.99
N VAL A 142 -1.46 -1.76 -16.10
CA VAL A 142 -0.02 -1.49 -16.23
C VAL A 142 0.21 0.00 -16.43
N VAL A 143 0.68 0.67 -15.39
CA VAL A 143 0.92 2.11 -15.34
C VAL A 143 2.39 2.39 -15.60
N VAL A 144 2.68 3.11 -16.68
CA VAL A 144 4.02 3.48 -17.12
C VAL A 144 4.16 4.97 -17.45
N LYS A 145 3.11 5.75 -17.16
CA LYS A 145 3.06 7.20 -17.30
C LYS A 145 2.38 7.80 -16.07
N ASP A 146 2.53 9.11 -15.87
CA ASP A 146 1.93 9.83 -14.76
C ASP A 146 0.40 9.75 -14.79
N VAL A 147 -0.20 9.66 -13.60
CA VAL A 147 -1.65 9.53 -13.41
C VAL A 147 -2.15 10.75 -12.65
N PRO A 148 -3.03 11.57 -13.26
CA PRO A 148 -3.56 12.76 -12.61
C PRO A 148 -4.52 12.42 -11.47
N ALA A 149 -4.69 13.37 -10.55
CA ALA A 149 -5.55 13.22 -9.37
C ALA A 149 -7.03 12.98 -9.74
N ASN A 150 -7.76 12.35 -8.81
CA ASN A 150 -9.19 12.08 -8.91
C ASN A 150 -9.57 11.26 -10.15
N THR A 151 -8.73 10.30 -10.53
CA THR A 151 -8.94 9.44 -11.70
C THR A 151 -9.01 7.97 -11.34
N ILE A 152 -9.68 7.21 -12.20
CA ILE A 152 -9.62 5.75 -12.22
C ILE A 152 -8.99 5.34 -13.54
N VAL A 153 -7.92 4.53 -13.45
CA VAL A 153 -7.21 4.02 -14.63
C VAL A 153 -7.28 2.51 -14.70
N ALA A 154 -7.33 1.97 -15.91
CA ALA A 154 -7.36 0.53 -16.16
C ALA A 154 -6.71 0.19 -17.52
N GLY A 155 -6.36 -1.07 -17.73
CA GLY A 155 -5.86 -1.59 -19.00
C GLY A 155 -4.35 -1.76 -19.08
N VAL A 156 -3.87 -2.30 -20.23
CA VAL A 156 -2.47 -2.59 -20.53
C VAL A 156 -2.15 -2.08 -21.94
N PRO A 157 -1.47 -0.93 -22.07
CA PRO A 157 -1.12 0.04 -21.04
C PRO A 157 -2.36 0.71 -20.43
N ALA A 158 -2.23 1.27 -19.23
CA ALA A 158 -3.34 1.92 -18.54
C ALA A 158 -3.79 3.21 -19.25
N TYR A 159 -5.08 3.46 -19.22
CA TYR A 159 -5.75 4.68 -19.67
C TYR A 159 -6.79 5.12 -18.64
N ILE A 160 -7.19 6.40 -18.69
CA ILE A 160 -8.17 6.97 -17.77
C ILE A 160 -9.57 6.52 -18.19
N ILE A 161 -10.32 5.88 -17.29
CA ILE A 161 -11.71 5.44 -17.50
C ILE A 161 -12.72 6.28 -16.73
N ARG A 162 -12.25 7.00 -15.69
CA ARG A 162 -13.03 8.01 -14.97
C ARG A 162 -12.13 9.17 -14.56
N LYS A 163 -12.70 10.39 -14.57
CA LYS A 163 -12.06 11.60 -14.12
C LYS A 163 -13.08 12.47 -13.39
N ASN A 164 -12.78 12.87 -12.16
CA ASN A 164 -13.71 13.62 -11.30
C ASN A 164 -15.11 12.98 -11.18
N GLY A 165 -15.19 11.66 -11.16
CA GLY A 165 -16.46 10.93 -11.08
C GLY A 165 -17.14 10.64 -12.42
N GLU A 166 -16.80 11.34 -13.49
CA GLU A 166 -17.38 11.16 -14.82
C GLU A 166 -16.66 10.07 -15.63
N LYS A 167 -17.41 9.34 -16.46
CA LYS A 167 -16.83 8.36 -17.38
C LYS A 167 -16.13 9.08 -18.53
N VAL A 168 -14.88 8.72 -18.77
CA VAL A 168 -14.06 9.22 -19.88
C VAL A 168 -13.28 8.08 -20.50
N TYR A 169 -12.62 8.34 -21.62
CA TYR A 169 -11.67 7.41 -22.23
C TYR A 169 -10.50 8.20 -22.78
N GLU A 170 -9.52 8.45 -21.90
CA GLU A 170 -8.34 9.28 -22.20
C GLU A 170 -7.05 8.48 -22.07
N LYS A 171 -6.10 8.71 -22.95
CA LYS A 171 -4.74 8.15 -22.80
C LYS A 171 -4.01 8.87 -21.68
N LEU A 172 -3.21 8.09 -20.90
CA LEU A 172 -2.20 8.65 -19.99
C LEU A 172 -1.04 9.27 -20.79
#